data_9c39bb1dcc567aa42effcbad1e33b7f1
#
_entry.id   9c39bb1dcc567aa42effcbad1e33b7f1
#
_cell.length_a   1.000
_cell.length_b   1.000
_cell.length_c   1.000
_cell.angle_alpha   90.00
_cell.angle_beta   90.00
_cell.angle_gamma   90.00
#
_symmetry.space_group_name_H-M   'P 1'
#
loop_
_entity.id
_entity.type
_entity.pdbx_description
1 polymer ?
#
loop_
_entity_poly.entity_id
_entity_poly.type
_entity_poly.pdbx_seq_one_letter_code
_entity_poly.pdbx_strand_id
1 'polypeptide(L)'
;MLETILSLFLLQAPSANNYDQVLKNLDQIAALNPANVQVFTMGTNSQGQPIKGLRIGHGSVNSLIVGTHHGNEYGSTAVALGVAQDLAKSPIVSQTVYVIPVLNVSGYNRKDRYETNAQGSVTDANRDYPSPCKKDPAFRLKSTESLAQFLVDKNISISATLHTYWPAVVYPWGISTTDLSTPYDDQYKALVAAATLESKYQTGNNTEILYPADGTFEDYSYWKHGIWSLLFELGFSHNPDAQAIKNMIDVNTPGIRRFLETSPTVRVVEHNFSGHCDSRSPQRIILE
;
A
#
# COMPACT_ATOMS: atom_id res chain seq x y z
N MET A 1 39.63 8.06 19.79
CA MET A 1 39.06 7.42 18.58
C MET A 1 38.02 6.43 19.07
N LEU A 2 36.77 6.86 19.11
CA LEU A 2 35.61 6.00 19.35
C LEU A 2 35.11 5.57 17.98
N GLU A 3 35.38 4.34 17.60
CA GLU A 3 34.76 3.71 16.46
C GLU A 3 33.28 3.49 16.84
N THR A 4 32.42 4.31 16.28
CA THR A 4 30.97 4.12 16.31
C THR A 4 30.67 2.90 15.44
N ILE A 5 30.53 1.75 16.07
CA ILE A 5 29.99 0.55 15.41
C ILE A 5 28.57 0.87 15.05
N LEU A 6 28.38 1.29 13.79
CA LEU A 6 27.08 1.39 13.15
C LEU A 6 26.59 -0.04 12.97
N SER A 7 25.95 -0.61 14.00
CA SER A 7 25.28 -1.89 13.86
C SER A 7 24.17 -1.68 12.84
N LEU A 8 24.42 -2.15 11.62
CA LEU A 8 23.42 -2.35 10.62
C LEU A 8 22.46 -3.40 11.22
N PHE A 9 21.39 -2.95 11.88
CA PHE A 9 20.27 -3.83 12.16
C PHE A 9 19.70 -4.22 10.80
N LEU A 10 20.23 -5.32 10.25
CA LEU A 10 19.54 -6.08 9.25
C LEU A 10 18.17 -6.37 9.88
N LEU A 11 17.12 -5.70 9.40
CA LEU A 11 15.77 -6.21 9.59
C LEU A 11 15.88 -7.68 9.20
N GLN A 12 15.82 -8.58 10.19
CA GLN A 12 15.66 -9.98 9.85
C GLN A 12 14.50 -10.01 8.87
N ALA A 13 14.77 -10.52 7.67
CA ALA A 13 13.71 -10.73 6.69
C ALA A 13 12.53 -11.28 7.48
N PRO A 14 11.34 -10.67 7.41
CA PRO A 14 10.22 -11.11 8.23
C PRO A 14 10.18 -12.63 8.07
N SER A 15 10.66 -13.34 9.10
CA SER A 15 10.65 -14.81 9.08
C SER A 15 9.21 -15.14 8.97
N ALA A 16 8.84 -15.62 7.83
CA ALA A 16 7.52 -15.94 7.37
C ALA A 16 6.50 -16.03 8.52
N ASN A 17 5.51 -15.15 8.53
CA ASN A 17 4.18 -15.42 9.02
C ASN A 17 3.89 -15.24 10.51
N ASN A 18 4.52 -14.28 11.14
CA ASN A 18 4.12 -13.92 12.48
C ASN A 18 3.97 -12.40 12.57
N TYR A 19 2.75 -11.93 12.69
CA TYR A 19 2.47 -10.52 12.88
C TYR A 19 3.17 -9.93 14.12
N ASP A 20 3.42 -10.75 15.15
CA ASP A 20 4.20 -10.32 16.33
C ASP A 20 5.63 -9.89 15.96
N GLN A 21 6.24 -10.50 14.93
CA GLN A 21 7.54 -10.03 14.43
C GLN A 21 7.43 -8.67 13.75
N VAL A 22 6.34 -8.41 13.03
CA VAL A 22 6.07 -7.09 12.45
C VAL A 22 5.93 -6.05 13.56
N LEU A 23 5.22 -6.37 14.64
CA LEU A 23 5.08 -5.46 15.80
C LEU A 23 6.45 -5.11 16.42
N LYS A 24 7.31 -6.10 16.61
CA LYS A 24 8.69 -5.87 17.08
C LYS A 24 9.50 -4.98 16.14
N ASN A 25 9.35 -5.17 14.82
CA ASN A 25 10.02 -4.31 13.83
C ASN A 25 9.50 -2.87 13.90
N LEU A 26 8.20 -2.66 14.12
CA LEU A 26 7.64 -1.31 14.32
C LEU A 26 8.26 -0.63 15.54
N ASP A 27 8.37 -1.33 16.69
CA ASP A 27 8.98 -0.79 17.90
C ASP A 27 10.47 -0.45 17.67
N GLN A 28 11.19 -1.31 16.97
CA GLN A 28 12.61 -1.08 16.62
C GLN A 28 12.78 0.15 15.71
N ILE A 29 11.94 0.30 14.69
CA ILE A 29 11.99 1.46 13.80
C ILE A 29 11.62 2.74 14.56
N ALA A 30 10.62 2.70 15.44
CA ALA A 30 10.26 3.85 16.26
C ALA A 30 11.40 4.29 17.18
N ALA A 31 12.17 3.34 17.69
CA ALA A 31 13.34 3.60 18.53
C ALA A 31 14.51 4.27 17.80
N LEU A 32 14.56 4.21 16.45
CA LEU A 32 15.60 4.91 15.66
C LEU A 32 15.49 6.44 15.76
N ASN A 33 14.25 6.94 15.88
CA ASN A 33 14.00 8.38 15.93
C ASN A 33 12.71 8.69 16.71
N PRO A 34 12.71 8.50 18.04
CA PRO A 34 11.50 8.60 18.86
C PRO A 34 10.88 10.01 18.89
N ALA A 35 11.64 11.03 18.49
CA ALA A 35 11.09 12.38 18.36
C ALA A 35 10.15 12.52 17.14
N ASN A 36 10.37 11.76 16.09
CA ASN A 36 9.63 11.86 14.82
C ASN A 36 8.81 10.61 14.49
N VAL A 37 8.99 9.50 15.19
CA VAL A 37 8.36 8.21 14.86
C VAL A 37 7.58 7.67 16.05
N GLN A 38 6.33 7.33 15.82
CA GLN A 38 5.43 6.78 16.82
C GLN A 38 4.68 5.57 16.28
N VAL A 39 4.61 4.51 17.08
CA VAL A 39 3.70 3.39 16.79
C VAL A 39 2.26 3.83 17.09
N PHE A 40 1.34 3.52 16.19
CA PHE A 40 -0.09 3.77 16.40
C PHE A 40 -0.93 2.54 16.04
N THR A 41 -2.17 2.53 16.50
CA THR A 41 -3.18 1.55 16.10
C THR A 41 -4.17 2.24 15.15
N MET A 42 -4.29 1.74 13.92
CA MET A 42 -5.23 2.24 12.92
C MET A 42 -6.67 1.79 13.25
N GLY A 43 -6.82 0.55 13.65
CA GLY A 43 -8.10 -0.07 13.97
C GLY A 43 -7.90 -1.55 14.34
N THR A 44 -8.94 -2.34 14.18
CA THR A 44 -8.89 -3.79 14.38
C THR A 44 -9.49 -4.49 13.17
N ASN A 45 -9.06 -5.73 12.91
CA ASN A 45 -9.74 -6.59 11.95
C ASN A 45 -11.03 -7.21 12.55
N SER A 46 -11.72 -8.03 11.77
CA SER A 46 -12.98 -8.68 12.20
C SER A 46 -12.82 -9.69 13.35
N GLN A 47 -11.60 -10.12 13.66
CA GLN A 47 -11.26 -11.00 14.80
C GLN A 47 -10.78 -10.20 16.02
N GLY A 48 -10.85 -8.86 16.00
CA GLY A 48 -10.40 -8.00 17.09
C GLY A 48 -8.89 -7.84 17.19
N GLN A 49 -8.11 -8.33 16.22
CA GLN A 49 -6.66 -8.14 16.20
C GLN A 49 -6.31 -6.70 15.82
N PRO A 50 -5.41 -6.01 16.55
CA PRO A 50 -5.05 -4.64 16.25
C PRO A 50 -4.23 -4.55 14.93
N ILE A 51 -4.56 -3.59 14.10
CA ILE A 51 -3.80 -3.21 12.91
C ILE A 51 -2.94 -2.03 13.28
N LYS A 52 -1.62 -2.23 13.36
CA LYS A 52 -0.67 -1.22 13.80
C LYS A 52 0.21 -0.71 12.66
N GLY A 53 0.71 0.50 12.84
CA GLY A 53 1.61 1.15 11.91
C GLY A 53 2.49 2.19 12.59
N LEU A 54 3.25 2.91 11.77
CA LEU A 54 4.12 4.01 12.17
C LEU A 54 3.59 5.34 11.63
N ARG A 55 3.55 6.35 12.49
CA ARG A 55 3.43 7.75 12.12
C ARG A 55 4.82 8.34 12.11
N ILE A 56 5.25 8.90 10.98
CA ILE A 56 6.61 9.41 10.77
C ILE A 56 6.53 10.87 10.31
N GLY A 57 7.24 11.74 11.02
CA GLY A 57 7.27 13.18 10.74
C GLY A 57 6.10 13.96 11.33
N HIS A 58 6.12 15.28 11.09
CA HIS A 58 5.16 16.25 11.66
C HIS A 58 4.70 17.29 10.62
N GLY A 59 4.92 17.05 9.34
CA GLY A 59 4.49 17.95 8.27
C GLY A 59 2.97 18.01 8.14
N SER A 60 2.48 19.01 7.44
CA SER A 60 1.05 19.27 7.27
C SER A 60 0.38 18.39 6.20
N VAL A 61 1.14 17.83 5.27
CA VAL A 61 0.62 16.92 4.25
C VAL A 61 0.63 15.50 4.79
N ASN A 62 -0.52 14.84 4.77
CA ASN A 62 -0.64 13.48 5.26
C ASN A 62 -0.60 12.48 4.11
N SER A 63 0.33 11.55 4.19
CA SER A 63 0.55 10.49 3.21
C SER A 63 0.42 9.11 3.87
N LEU A 64 0.02 8.12 3.09
CA LEU A 64 -0.19 6.74 3.53
C LEU A 64 0.61 5.76 2.67
N ILE A 65 1.27 4.81 3.32
CA ILE A 65 1.79 3.60 2.71
C ILE A 65 1.09 2.42 3.39
N VAL A 66 0.43 1.58 2.61
CA VAL A 66 -0.25 0.39 3.13
C VAL A 66 0.19 -0.85 2.38
N GLY A 67 0.66 -1.87 3.10
CA GLY A 67 1.03 -3.17 2.55
C GLY A 67 0.02 -4.25 2.94
N THR A 68 0.13 -5.36 2.22
CA THR A 68 -0.48 -6.62 2.61
C THR A 68 -2.01 -6.56 2.75
N HIS A 69 -2.68 -6.02 1.72
CA HIS A 69 -4.12 -6.29 1.52
C HIS A 69 -4.35 -7.81 1.35
N HIS A 70 -3.42 -8.49 0.67
CA HIS A 70 -3.40 -9.94 0.57
C HIS A 70 -2.40 -10.51 1.55
N GLY A 71 -2.87 -11.37 2.46
CA GLY A 71 -2.07 -11.83 3.60
C GLY A 71 -0.87 -12.72 3.23
N ASN A 72 -0.82 -13.28 2.03
CA ASN A 72 0.30 -14.09 1.54
C ASN A 72 1.41 -13.29 0.85
N GLU A 73 1.28 -11.96 0.74
CA GLU A 73 2.20 -11.09 0.00
C GLU A 73 3.28 -10.49 0.91
N TYR A 74 4.19 -11.33 1.41
CA TYR A 74 5.19 -10.93 2.41
C TYR A 74 6.20 -9.89 1.91
N GLY A 75 6.48 -9.88 0.60
CA GLY A 75 7.33 -8.88 -0.01
C GLY A 75 6.82 -7.46 0.18
N SER A 76 5.50 -7.27 0.15
CA SER A 76 4.87 -5.97 0.38
C SER A 76 5.09 -5.47 1.82
N THR A 77 4.95 -6.36 2.82
CA THR A 77 5.29 -6.06 4.22
C THR A 77 6.76 -5.64 4.37
N ALA A 78 7.66 -6.38 3.72
CA ALA A 78 9.10 -6.13 3.83
C ALA A 78 9.49 -4.77 3.24
N VAL A 79 8.96 -4.42 2.06
CA VAL A 79 9.21 -3.11 1.44
C VAL A 79 8.58 -1.99 2.26
N ALA A 80 7.37 -2.16 2.80
CA ALA A 80 6.75 -1.17 3.68
C ALA A 80 7.62 -0.87 4.92
N LEU A 81 8.18 -1.91 5.55
CA LEU A 81 9.11 -1.75 6.69
C LEU A 81 10.43 -1.10 6.26
N GLY A 82 10.96 -1.45 5.08
CA GLY A 82 12.17 -0.83 4.53
C GLY A 82 12.00 0.66 4.28
N VAL A 83 10.89 1.06 3.67
CA VAL A 83 10.54 2.48 3.48
C VAL A 83 10.33 3.19 4.82
N ALA A 84 9.65 2.55 5.78
CA ALA A 84 9.47 3.12 7.11
C ALA A 84 10.82 3.36 7.82
N GLN A 85 11.79 2.44 7.66
CA GLN A 85 13.13 2.60 8.22
C GLN A 85 13.90 3.75 7.57
N ASP A 86 13.78 3.92 6.24
CA ASP A 86 14.38 5.05 5.52
C ASP A 86 13.78 6.38 5.99
N LEU A 87 12.46 6.47 6.03
CA LEU A 87 11.74 7.66 6.50
C LEU A 87 11.99 7.97 7.98
N ALA A 88 12.20 6.95 8.83
CA ALA A 88 12.54 7.17 10.24
C ALA A 88 13.92 7.83 10.39
N LYS A 89 14.88 7.47 9.53
CA LYS A 89 16.22 8.09 9.51
C LYS A 89 16.21 9.50 8.95
N SER A 90 15.37 9.74 7.93
CA SER A 90 15.27 11.02 7.23
C SER A 90 13.81 11.34 6.88
N PRO A 91 13.01 11.86 7.83
CA PRO A 91 11.61 12.21 7.58
C PRO A 91 11.47 13.27 6.48
N ILE A 92 10.41 13.19 5.70
CA ILE A 92 10.04 14.23 4.73
C ILE A 92 9.48 15.42 5.51
N VAL A 93 10.16 16.55 5.46
CA VAL A 93 9.87 17.71 6.31
C VAL A 93 8.44 18.24 6.17
N SER A 94 7.91 18.26 4.95
CA SER A 94 6.55 18.74 4.66
C SER A 94 5.44 17.76 5.01
N GLN A 95 5.78 16.49 5.35
CA GLN A 95 4.80 15.42 5.45
C GLN A 95 4.76 14.75 6.82
N THR A 96 3.57 14.26 7.15
CA THR A 96 3.34 13.19 8.11
C THR A 96 3.00 11.93 7.34
N VAL A 97 3.88 10.94 7.37
CA VAL A 97 3.71 9.68 6.63
C VAL A 97 3.23 8.59 7.59
N TYR A 98 2.10 7.99 7.26
CA TYR A 98 1.57 6.82 7.95
C TYR A 98 1.97 5.56 7.19
N VAL A 99 2.60 4.60 7.85
CA VAL A 99 2.99 3.32 7.25
C VAL A 99 2.29 2.19 7.98
N ILE A 100 1.46 1.44 7.29
CA ILE A 100 0.74 0.25 7.79
C ILE A 100 1.28 -0.96 7.03
N PRO A 101 2.24 -1.72 7.58
CA PRO A 101 2.90 -2.79 6.82
C PRO A 101 2.01 -3.99 6.54
N VAL A 102 1.00 -4.24 7.39
CA VAL A 102 0.07 -5.36 7.25
C VAL A 102 -1.34 -4.88 7.56
N LEU A 103 -2.19 -4.81 6.53
CA LEU A 103 -3.61 -4.56 6.70
C LEU A 103 -4.36 -5.83 7.08
N ASN A 104 -4.19 -6.90 6.31
CA ASN A 104 -4.85 -8.20 6.49
C ASN A 104 -4.07 -9.09 7.48
N VAL A 105 -4.20 -8.79 8.77
CA VAL A 105 -3.48 -9.49 9.84
C VAL A 105 -3.86 -10.97 9.91
N SER A 106 -5.13 -11.30 9.74
CA SER A 106 -5.58 -12.70 9.85
C SER A 106 -5.09 -13.55 8.68
N GLY A 107 -5.13 -13.02 7.45
CA GLY A 107 -4.57 -13.68 6.28
C GLY A 107 -3.05 -13.80 6.36
N TYR A 108 -2.37 -12.75 6.85
CA TYR A 108 -0.92 -12.76 7.06
C TYR A 108 -0.48 -13.91 7.95
N ASN A 109 -1.13 -14.08 9.10
CA ASN A 109 -0.82 -15.17 10.02
C ASN A 109 -1.15 -16.57 9.46
N ARG A 110 -2.12 -16.68 8.55
CA ARG A 110 -2.49 -17.94 7.89
C ARG A 110 -1.78 -18.20 6.57
N LYS A 111 -1.00 -17.25 6.06
CA LYS A 111 -0.40 -17.29 4.71
C LYS A 111 -1.44 -17.35 3.59
N ASP A 112 -2.54 -16.66 3.80
CA ASP A 112 -3.69 -16.69 2.91
C ASP A 112 -3.91 -15.32 2.28
N ARG A 113 -4.25 -15.29 0.99
CA ARG A 113 -4.63 -14.07 0.28
C ARG A 113 -5.79 -13.35 0.98
N TYR A 114 -6.78 -14.13 1.39
CA TYR A 114 -8.06 -13.63 1.89
C TYR A 114 -8.02 -13.31 3.39
N GLU A 115 -8.86 -12.33 3.79
CA GLU A 115 -9.14 -12.07 5.20
C GLU A 115 -10.45 -12.76 5.62
N THR A 116 -10.50 -13.20 6.86
CA THR A 116 -11.73 -13.75 7.44
C THR A 116 -12.59 -12.64 8.00
N ASN A 117 -13.85 -12.56 7.58
CA ASN A 117 -14.82 -11.60 8.12
C ASN A 117 -15.43 -12.07 9.47
N ALA A 118 -16.30 -11.25 10.05
CA ALA A 118 -16.93 -11.55 11.33
C ALA A 118 -17.80 -12.81 11.33
N GLN A 119 -18.30 -13.24 10.17
CA GLN A 119 -19.12 -14.44 9.97
C GLN A 119 -18.29 -15.70 9.68
N GLY A 120 -16.95 -15.60 9.69
CA GLY A 120 -16.05 -16.71 9.39
C GLY A 120 -15.84 -16.98 7.89
N SER A 121 -16.45 -16.19 7.00
CA SER A 121 -16.22 -16.28 5.56
C SER A 121 -14.97 -15.53 5.16
N VAL A 122 -14.36 -15.91 4.03
CA VAL A 122 -13.18 -15.23 3.49
C VAL A 122 -13.58 -14.17 2.46
N THR A 123 -12.88 -13.05 2.48
CA THR A 123 -13.09 -11.92 1.56
C THR A 123 -11.74 -11.40 1.07
N ASP A 124 -11.65 -11.06 -0.22
CA ASP A 124 -10.48 -10.39 -0.78
C ASP A 124 -10.49 -8.91 -0.33
N ALA A 125 -9.51 -8.53 0.48
CA ALA A 125 -9.45 -7.19 1.05
C ALA A 125 -9.26 -6.10 -0.03
N ASN A 126 -8.61 -6.42 -1.17
CA ASN A 126 -8.48 -5.48 -2.29
C ASN A 126 -9.60 -5.64 -3.35
N ARG A 127 -10.77 -6.13 -2.93
CA ARG A 127 -12.04 -6.17 -3.65
C ARG A 127 -13.21 -5.76 -2.75
N ASP A 128 -12.93 -5.23 -1.55
CA ASP A 128 -13.93 -4.97 -0.52
C ASP A 128 -14.32 -3.49 -0.38
N TYR A 129 -13.74 -2.61 -1.19
CA TYR A 129 -14.06 -1.19 -1.21
C TYR A 129 -15.27 -0.89 -2.10
N PRO A 130 -16.04 0.20 -1.79
CA PRO A 130 -17.04 0.71 -2.71
C PRO A 130 -16.42 1.14 -4.04
N SER A 131 -17.17 0.99 -5.11
CA SER A 131 -16.77 1.40 -6.44
C SER A 131 -18.01 1.89 -7.22
N PRO A 132 -17.85 2.79 -8.18
CA PRO A 132 -18.98 3.26 -8.99
C PRO A 132 -19.64 2.14 -9.80
N CYS A 133 -18.92 1.05 -10.08
CA CYS A 133 -19.42 -0.07 -10.88
C CYS A 133 -19.87 -1.27 -10.06
N LYS A 134 -19.50 -1.35 -8.79
CA LYS A 134 -19.78 -2.49 -7.93
C LYS A 134 -21.12 -2.32 -7.21
N LYS A 135 -22.03 -3.31 -7.37
CA LYS A 135 -23.33 -3.35 -6.70
C LYS A 135 -23.33 -4.16 -5.41
N ASP A 136 -22.30 -4.99 -5.19
CA ASP A 136 -22.18 -5.82 -4.00
C ASP A 136 -21.92 -4.97 -2.74
N PRO A 137 -22.36 -5.44 -1.55
CA PRO A 137 -22.01 -4.77 -0.31
C PRO A 137 -20.50 -4.63 -0.17
N ALA A 138 -20.05 -3.42 0.11
CA ALA A 138 -18.66 -3.12 0.46
C ALA A 138 -18.43 -3.24 1.97
N PHE A 139 -17.16 -3.19 2.38
CA PHE A 139 -16.74 -3.21 3.78
C PHE A 139 -17.27 -4.41 4.57
N ARG A 140 -17.19 -5.60 3.96
CA ARG A 140 -17.43 -6.88 4.66
C ARG A 140 -16.34 -7.18 5.69
N LEU A 141 -15.21 -6.51 5.57
CA LEU A 141 -14.07 -6.60 6.46
C LEU A 141 -13.95 -5.32 7.30
N LYS A 142 -13.75 -5.50 8.60
CA LYS A 142 -13.54 -4.37 9.50
C LYS A 142 -12.20 -3.66 9.24
N SER A 143 -11.21 -4.35 8.71
CA SER A 143 -9.91 -3.79 8.32
C SER A 143 -10.04 -2.76 7.20
N THR A 144 -10.78 -3.07 6.14
CA THR A 144 -11.02 -2.18 4.99
C THR A 144 -11.90 -1.00 5.38
N GLU A 145 -12.95 -1.22 6.19
CA GLU A 145 -13.77 -0.15 6.76
C GLU A 145 -12.94 0.80 7.63
N SER A 146 -12.09 0.25 8.51
CA SER A 146 -11.20 1.05 9.37
C SER A 146 -10.19 1.85 8.56
N LEU A 147 -9.64 1.27 7.48
CA LEU A 147 -8.71 1.98 6.59
C LEU A 147 -9.42 3.11 5.84
N ALA A 148 -10.63 2.87 5.34
CA ALA A 148 -11.43 3.90 4.68
C ALA A 148 -11.75 5.08 5.62
N GLN A 149 -12.12 4.82 6.87
CA GLN A 149 -12.33 5.85 7.88
C GLN A 149 -11.02 6.59 8.20
N PHE A 150 -9.89 5.87 8.25
CA PHE A 150 -8.58 6.47 8.49
C PHE A 150 -8.17 7.47 7.41
N LEU A 151 -8.51 7.23 6.13
CA LEU A 151 -8.27 8.20 5.04
C LEU A 151 -8.94 9.55 5.33
N VAL A 152 -10.13 9.51 5.89
CA VAL A 152 -10.93 10.72 6.23
C VAL A 152 -10.35 11.37 7.49
N ASP A 153 -10.19 10.62 8.58
CA ASP A 153 -9.75 11.11 9.88
C ASP A 153 -8.37 11.78 9.84
N LYS A 154 -7.49 11.25 8.99
CA LYS A 154 -6.13 11.76 8.79
C LYS A 154 -6.01 12.71 7.62
N ASN A 155 -7.09 12.97 6.91
CA ASN A 155 -7.07 13.82 5.72
C ASN A 155 -5.94 13.43 4.75
N ILE A 156 -5.84 12.14 4.41
CA ILE A 156 -4.78 11.61 3.53
C ILE A 156 -4.91 12.22 2.12
N SER A 157 -3.81 12.72 1.57
CA SER A 157 -3.77 13.31 0.21
C SER A 157 -3.01 12.45 -0.79
N ILE A 158 -2.10 11.58 -0.31
CA ILE A 158 -1.22 10.75 -1.14
C ILE A 158 -1.23 9.34 -0.56
N SER A 159 -1.35 8.31 -1.41
CA SER A 159 -1.30 6.93 -0.94
C SER A 159 -0.53 6.00 -1.89
N ALA A 160 0.29 5.12 -1.31
CA ALA A 160 0.92 4.00 -1.98
C ALA A 160 0.40 2.70 -1.38
N THR A 161 -0.20 1.83 -2.19
CA THR A 161 -0.53 0.47 -1.78
C THR A 161 0.48 -0.52 -2.36
N LEU A 162 0.96 -1.45 -1.52
CA LEU A 162 2.03 -2.36 -1.85
C LEU A 162 1.51 -3.78 -1.93
N HIS A 163 1.76 -4.43 -3.05
CA HIS A 163 1.36 -5.78 -3.39
C HIS A 163 2.54 -6.62 -3.88
N THR A 164 2.38 -7.91 -4.03
CA THR A 164 3.20 -8.84 -4.80
C THR A 164 2.29 -9.81 -5.56
N TYR A 165 2.64 -10.27 -6.76
CA TYR A 165 3.82 -9.92 -7.52
C TYR A 165 3.47 -9.64 -8.97
N TRP A 166 4.04 -8.64 -9.50
CA TRP A 166 4.26 -8.34 -10.92
C TRP A 166 5.02 -7.01 -10.94
N PRO A 167 6.24 -6.90 -11.50
CA PRO A 167 7.05 -5.69 -11.36
C PRO A 167 6.44 -4.51 -12.13
N ALA A 168 5.46 -3.86 -11.51
CA ALA A 168 4.72 -2.73 -12.08
C ALA A 168 4.37 -1.68 -11.02
N VAL A 169 4.21 -0.43 -11.46
CA VAL A 169 3.60 0.65 -10.69
C VAL A 169 2.47 1.25 -11.51
N VAL A 170 1.27 1.20 -10.97
CA VAL A 170 0.05 1.55 -11.70
C VAL A 170 -0.79 2.59 -10.96
N TYR A 171 -1.64 3.29 -11.73
CA TYR A 171 -2.56 4.31 -11.24
C TYR A 171 -4.00 4.01 -11.70
N PRO A 172 -5.03 4.66 -11.14
CA PRO A 172 -6.42 4.53 -11.59
C PRO A 172 -6.57 4.89 -13.11
N TRP A 173 -7.45 4.23 -13.83
CA TRP A 173 -8.50 3.33 -13.37
C TRP A 173 -8.17 1.85 -13.60
N GLY A 174 -8.71 1.02 -12.70
CA GLY A 174 -8.73 -0.44 -12.84
C GLY A 174 -10.14 -1.04 -12.96
N ILE A 175 -11.20 -0.23 -13.02
CA ILE A 175 -12.60 -0.69 -12.96
C ILE A 175 -13.26 -0.90 -14.32
N SER A 176 -12.62 -0.52 -15.41
CA SER A 176 -13.19 -0.64 -16.77
C SER A 176 -12.15 -1.17 -17.75
N THR A 177 -12.61 -1.83 -18.81
CA THR A 177 -11.76 -2.25 -19.94
C THR A 177 -11.71 -1.21 -21.07
N THR A 178 -12.55 -0.19 -21.03
CA THR A 178 -12.73 0.78 -22.13
C THR A 178 -12.49 2.23 -21.71
N ASP A 179 -12.90 2.61 -20.51
CA ASP A 179 -12.80 3.99 -20.02
C ASP A 179 -11.69 4.07 -18.96
N LEU A 180 -10.44 4.15 -19.43
CA LEU A 180 -9.25 3.96 -18.63
C LEU A 180 -8.63 5.26 -18.11
N SER A 181 -8.96 6.39 -18.75
CA SER A 181 -8.29 7.67 -18.50
C SER A 181 -8.91 8.43 -17.32
N THR A 182 -8.05 9.16 -16.62
CA THR A 182 -8.44 10.19 -15.67
C THR A 182 -8.10 11.57 -16.23
N PRO A 183 -8.71 12.67 -15.73
CA PRO A 183 -8.31 14.02 -16.10
C PRO A 183 -6.84 14.35 -15.75
N TYR A 184 -6.18 13.50 -14.99
CA TYR A 184 -4.82 13.70 -14.45
C TYR A 184 -3.80 12.68 -14.98
N ASP A 185 -4.06 12.05 -16.12
CA ASP A 185 -3.18 11.02 -16.68
C ASP A 185 -1.74 11.50 -16.88
N ASP A 186 -1.54 12.72 -17.34
CA ASP A 186 -0.18 13.25 -17.54
C ASP A 186 0.57 13.40 -16.22
N GLN A 187 -0.12 13.82 -15.15
CA GLN A 187 0.45 13.89 -13.81
C GLN A 187 0.77 12.48 -13.29
N TYR A 188 -0.14 11.52 -13.46
CA TYR A 188 0.09 10.13 -13.07
C TYR A 188 1.27 9.51 -13.82
N LYS A 189 1.38 9.72 -15.14
CA LYS A 189 2.53 9.27 -15.93
C LYS A 189 3.85 9.83 -15.40
N ALA A 190 3.87 11.11 -15.03
CA ALA A 190 5.04 11.71 -14.40
C ALA A 190 5.38 11.09 -13.03
N LEU A 191 4.34 10.84 -12.19
CA LEU A 191 4.52 10.24 -10.87
C LEU A 191 5.03 8.80 -10.95
N VAL A 192 4.46 7.94 -11.82
CA VAL A 192 4.93 6.56 -11.95
C VAL A 192 6.32 6.49 -12.59
N ALA A 193 6.65 7.40 -13.53
CA ALA A 193 7.99 7.50 -14.09
C ALA A 193 9.02 7.87 -13.01
N ALA A 194 8.70 8.83 -12.14
CA ALA A 194 9.55 9.19 -11.00
C ALA A 194 9.68 8.05 -9.99
N ALA A 195 8.58 7.33 -9.71
CA ALA A 195 8.55 6.23 -8.76
C ALA A 195 9.33 4.99 -9.21
N THR A 196 9.64 4.86 -10.51
CA THR A 196 10.28 3.66 -11.09
C THR A 196 11.68 3.91 -11.63
N LEU A 197 12.32 5.01 -11.27
CA LEU A 197 13.67 5.34 -11.79
C LEU A 197 14.71 4.26 -11.47
N GLU A 198 14.66 3.63 -10.29
CA GLU A 198 15.57 2.58 -9.88
C GLU A 198 15.03 1.19 -10.25
N SER A 199 13.76 0.93 -10.00
CA SER A 199 13.16 -0.39 -10.20
C SER A 199 12.99 -0.76 -11.68
N LYS A 200 12.81 0.23 -12.56
CA LYS A 200 12.50 0.02 -13.98
C LYS A 200 11.25 -0.83 -14.21
N TYR A 201 10.34 -0.82 -13.26
CA TYR A 201 9.07 -1.54 -13.34
C TYR A 201 8.18 -0.98 -14.46
N GLN A 202 7.27 -1.80 -14.95
CA GLN A 202 6.26 -1.36 -15.93
C GLN A 202 5.36 -0.29 -15.31
N THR A 203 4.89 0.64 -16.13
CA THR A 203 4.04 1.75 -15.66
C THR A 203 2.86 1.98 -16.60
N GLY A 204 1.71 2.30 -16.06
CA GLY A 204 0.49 2.63 -16.80
C GLY A 204 -0.72 2.67 -15.88
N ASN A 205 -1.92 2.71 -16.44
CA ASN A 205 -3.10 2.50 -15.62
C ASN A 205 -3.26 1.01 -15.23
N ASN A 206 -4.04 0.77 -14.20
CA ASN A 206 -4.16 -0.56 -13.61
C ASN A 206 -4.71 -1.59 -14.62
N THR A 207 -5.70 -1.22 -15.42
CA THR A 207 -6.28 -2.14 -16.41
C THR A 207 -5.32 -2.53 -17.52
N GLU A 208 -4.53 -1.57 -18.04
CA GLU A 208 -3.60 -1.82 -19.17
C GLU A 208 -2.42 -2.70 -18.77
N ILE A 209 -1.90 -2.49 -17.56
CA ILE A 209 -0.66 -3.15 -17.12
C ILE A 209 -0.95 -4.46 -16.38
N LEU A 210 -2.05 -4.53 -15.64
CA LEU A 210 -2.43 -5.71 -14.87
C LEU A 210 -3.70 -6.35 -15.46
N TYR A 211 -4.84 -5.96 -14.95
CA TYR A 211 -6.16 -6.46 -15.38
C TYR A 211 -7.28 -5.63 -14.74
N PRO A 212 -8.48 -5.64 -15.30
CA PRO A 212 -9.64 -4.98 -14.68
C PRO A 212 -9.97 -5.59 -13.32
N ALA A 213 -10.08 -4.74 -12.30
CA ALA A 213 -10.34 -5.16 -10.92
C ALA A 213 -11.21 -4.15 -10.21
N ASP A 214 -12.40 -4.55 -9.83
CA ASP A 214 -13.38 -3.67 -9.18
C ASP A 214 -13.32 -3.77 -7.64
N GLY A 215 -13.53 -2.65 -6.95
CA GLY A 215 -13.52 -2.57 -5.50
C GLY A 215 -12.11 -2.57 -4.89
N THR A 216 -11.12 -2.08 -5.62
CA THR A 216 -9.73 -1.93 -5.16
C THR A 216 -9.54 -0.67 -4.34
N PHE A 217 -8.49 -0.66 -3.50
CA PHE A 217 -8.18 0.47 -2.64
C PHE A 217 -7.73 1.70 -3.42
N GLU A 218 -6.90 1.53 -4.44
CA GLU A 218 -6.35 2.64 -5.22
C GLU A 218 -7.45 3.39 -5.99
N ASP A 219 -8.35 2.66 -6.65
CA ASP A 219 -9.49 3.27 -7.33
C ASP A 219 -10.46 3.92 -6.35
N TYR A 220 -10.74 3.27 -5.21
CA TYR A 220 -11.59 3.81 -4.16
C TYR A 220 -11.03 5.11 -3.58
N SER A 221 -9.74 5.14 -3.24
CA SER A 221 -9.11 6.34 -2.66
C SER A 221 -9.10 7.51 -3.63
N TYR A 222 -8.85 7.25 -4.90
CA TYR A 222 -8.96 8.27 -5.95
C TYR A 222 -10.41 8.69 -6.15
N TRP A 223 -11.31 7.76 -6.48
CA TRP A 223 -12.71 8.05 -6.79
C TRP A 223 -13.46 8.71 -5.66
N LYS A 224 -13.30 8.22 -4.43
CA LYS A 224 -14.10 8.70 -3.30
C LYS A 224 -13.53 9.95 -2.64
N HIS A 225 -12.22 10.09 -2.67
CA HIS A 225 -11.52 11.09 -1.85
C HIS A 225 -10.56 12.00 -2.62
N GLY A 226 -10.36 11.80 -3.90
CA GLY A 226 -9.40 12.58 -4.70
C GLY A 226 -7.95 12.41 -4.24
N ILE A 227 -7.61 11.26 -3.68
CA ILE A 227 -6.26 10.96 -3.20
C ILE A 227 -5.37 10.59 -4.39
N TRP A 228 -4.15 11.12 -4.47
CA TRP A 228 -3.13 10.68 -5.40
C TRP A 228 -2.68 9.28 -5.02
N SER A 229 -3.20 8.27 -5.70
CA SER A 229 -3.03 6.87 -5.32
C SER A 229 -2.25 6.10 -6.37
N LEU A 230 -1.20 5.37 -5.95
CA LEU A 230 -0.48 4.42 -6.77
C LEU A 230 -0.53 3.03 -6.13
N LEU A 231 -0.60 2.00 -6.97
CA LEU A 231 -0.38 0.61 -6.59
C LEU A 231 0.99 0.16 -7.09
N PHE A 232 1.79 -0.41 -6.20
CA PHE A 232 3.09 -1.02 -6.48
C PHE A 232 2.95 -2.54 -6.41
N GLU A 233 3.03 -3.21 -7.54
CA GLU A 233 3.20 -4.66 -7.63
C GLU A 233 4.67 -4.99 -7.62
N LEU A 234 5.16 -5.58 -6.55
CA LEU A 234 6.58 -5.68 -6.22
C LEU A 234 7.15 -7.07 -6.53
N GLY A 235 8.31 -7.09 -7.19
CA GLY A 235 9.09 -8.31 -7.36
C GLY A 235 8.43 -9.40 -8.22
N PHE A 236 8.85 -10.64 -8.01
CA PHE A 236 8.54 -11.78 -8.86
C PHE A 236 7.94 -12.98 -8.11
N SER A 237 7.60 -12.81 -6.82
CA SER A 237 7.07 -13.88 -5.97
C SER A 237 6.27 -13.33 -4.80
N HIS A 238 5.20 -14.03 -4.39
CA HIS A 238 4.51 -13.73 -3.12
C HIS A 238 5.37 -14.02 -1.90
N ASN A 239 6.28 -14.97 -1.99
CA ASN A 239 7.17 -15.39 -0.91
C ASN A 239 8.64 -15.28 -1.35
N PRO A 240 9.17 -14.04 -1.52
CA PRO A 240 10.54 -13.82 -1.93
C PRO A 240 11.52 -14.27 -0.84
N ASP A 241 12.69 -14.75 -1.25
CA ASP A 241 13.80 -15.03 -0.32
C ASP A 241 14.46 -13.73 0.19
N ALA A 242 15.41 -13.88 1.11
CA ALA A 242 16.05 -12.73 1.74
C ALA A 242 16.81 -11.83 0.76
N GLN A 243 17.42 -12.40 -0.30
CA GLN A 243 18.12 -11.60 -1.31
C GLN A 243 17.13 -10.86 -2.21
N ALA A 244 16.05 -11.51 -2.60
CA ALA A 244 14.96 -10.87 -3.37
C ALA A 244 14.30 -9.74 -2.55
N ILE A 245 14.04 -9.96 -1.26
CA ILE A 245 13.53 -8.92 -0.33
C ILE A 245 14.48 -7.72 -0.29
N LYS A 246 15.78 -7.98 -0.10
CA LYS A 246 16.78 -6.90 -0.08
C LYS A 246 16.74 -6.10 -1.37
N ASN A 247 16.75 -6.78 -2.52
CA ASN A 247 16.70 -6.13 -3.82
C ASN A 247 15.41 -5.32 -4.00
N MET A 248 14.26 -5.86 -3.59
CA MET A 248 12.97 -5.14 -3.64
C MET A 248 13.00 -3.87 -2.80
N ILE A 249 13.56 -3.91 -1.60
CA ILE A 249 13.71 -2.74 -0.72
C ILE A 249 14.63 -1.71 -1.39
N ASP A 250 15.81 -2.15 -1.87
CA ASP A 250 16.83 -1.26 -2.44
C ASP A 250 16.30 -0.48 -3.67
N VAL A 251 15.51 -1.12 -4.53
CA VAL A 251 15.03 -0.49 -5.77
C VAL A 251 13.70 0.26 -5.62
N ASN A 252 12.87 -0.08 -4.63
CA ASN A 252 11.55 0.53 -4.49
C ASN A 252 11.51 1.63 -3.42
N THR A 253 12.35 1.56 -2.38
CA THR A 253 12.36 2.59 -1.34
C THR A 253 12.61 4.00 -1.88
N PRO A 254 13.64 4.25 -2.74
CA PRO A 254 13.83 5.58 -3.31
C PRO A 254 12.66 6.04 -4.19
N GLY A 255 12.07 5.11 -4.94
CA GLY A 255 10.94 5.40 -5.82
C GLY A 255 9.67 5.78 -5.03
N ILE A 256 9.33 5.01 -3.99
CA ILE A 256 8.18 5.32 -3.12
C ILE A 256 8.40 6.66 -2.42
N ARG A 257 9.60 6.90 -1.88
CA ARG A 257 9.94 8.19 -1.27
C ARG A 257 9.75 9.34 -2.25
N ARG A 258 10.28 9.21 -3.47
CA ARG A 258 10.17 10.24 -4.52
C ARG A 258 8.71 10.47 -4.92
N PHE A 259 7.91 9.42 -5.03
CA PHE A 259 6.47 9.56 -5.24
C PHE A 259 5.82 10.43 -4.16
N LEU A 260 6.11 10.19 -2.88
CA LEU A 260 5.59 11.03 -1.80
C LEU A 260 6.05 12.48 -1.92
N GLU A 261 7.33 12.70 -2.22
CA GLU A 261 7.94 14.04 -2.30
C GLU A 261 7.45 14.84 -3.51
N THR A 262 7.14 14.19 -4.64
CA THR A 262 6.77 14.85 -5.89
C THR A 262 5.28 14.92 -6.16
N SER A 263 4.47 14.16 -5.41
CA SER A 263 3.01 14.22 -5.53
C SER A 263 2.47 15.60 -5.14
N PRO A 264 1.41 16.06 -5.81
CA PRO A 264 0.72 17.27 -5.39
C PRO A 264 0.21 17.14 -3.95
N THR A 265 0.34 18.21 -3.18
CA THR A 265 -0.01 18.22 -1.74
C THR A 265 -1.51 18.37 -1.47
N VAL A 266 -2.26 18.75 -2.51
CA VAL A 266 -3.72 18.87 -2.47
C VAL A 266 -4.36 17.73 -3.23
N ARG A 267 -5.52 17.28 -2.75
CA ARG A 267 -6.31 16.24 -3.42
C ARG A 267 -6.77 16.71 -4.80
N VAL A 268 -6.99 15.77 -5.71
CA VAL A 268 -7.59 16.07 -7.02
C VAL A 268 -9.03 16.54 -6.85
N VAL A 269 -9.48 17.39 -7.77
CA VAL A 269 -10.83 17.97 -7.75
C VAL A 269 -11.80 17.14 -8.61
N GLU A 270 -11.34 16.71 -9.78
CA GLU A 270 -12.15 15.93 -10.72
C GLU A 270 -11.79 14.45 -10.62
N HIS A 271 -12.43 13.74 -9.71
CA HIS A 271 -12.13 12.34 -9.41
C HIS A 271 -13.35 11.39 -9.57
N ASN A 272 -14.40 11.87 -10.24
CA ASN A 272 -15.55 11.03 -10.56
C ASN A 272 -15.23 10.10 -11.72
N PHE A 273 -15.70 8.85 -11.63
CA PHE A 273 -15.69 7.95 -12.76
C PHE A 273 -16.89 8.29 -13.66
N SER A 274 -16.60 8.70 -14.89
CA SER A 274 -17.60 9.06 -15.90
C SER A 274 -17.72 8.01 -17.01
N GLY A 275 -16.96 6.92 -16.91
CA GLY A 275 -16.92 5.85 -17.90
C GLY A 275 -18.06 4.84 -17.76
N HIS A 276 -18.00 3.81 -18.58
CA HIS A 276 -18.97 2.72 -18.59
C HIS A 276 -18.47 1.57 -17.72
N CYS A 277 -19.37 1.06 -16.88
CA CYS A 277 -19.09 -0.15 -16.12
C CYS A 277 -19.15 -1.36 -17.05
N ASP A 278 -18.12 -2.20 -17.02
CA ASP A 278 -18.12 -3.43 -17.77
C ASP A 278 -19.13 -4.42 -17.20
N SER A 279 -19.89 -5.06 -18.08
CA SER A 279 -20.85 -6.10 -17.68
C SER A 279 -20.18 -7.47 -17.41
N ARG A 280 -18.87 -7.59 -17.64
CA ARG A 280 -18.13 -8.83 -17.50
C ARG A 280 -17.39 -8.88 -16.17
N SER A 281 -17.57 -9.99 -15.45
CA SER A 281 -16.67 -10.33 -14.36
C SER A 281 -15.26 -10.40 -14.88
N PRO A 282 -14.24 -9.87 -14.17
CA PRO A 282 -12.86 -9.98 -14.60
C PRO A 282 -12.52 -11.45 -14.84
N GLN A 283 -12.08 -11.78 -16.04
CA GLN A 283 -11.54 -13.11 -16.30
C GLN A 283 -10.24 -13.21 -15.49
N ARG A 284 -10.16 -14.19 -14.59
CA ARG A 284 -8.92 -14.54 -13.93
C ARG A 284 -7.90 -14.88 -14.99
N ILE A 285 -6.93 -14.01 -15.22
CA ILE A 285 -5.70 -14.40 -15.92
C ILE A 285 -4.94 -15.25 -14.88
N ILE A 286 -5.03 -16.56 -15.03
CA ILE A 286 -4.16 -17.48 -14.33
C ILE A 286 -2.82 -17.36 -15.05
N LEU A 287 -1.90 -16.63 -14.46
CA LEU A 287 -0.49 -16.69 -14.85
C LEU A 287 0.03 -18.01 -14.30
N GLU A 288 0.25 -18.98 -15.19
CA GLU A 288 0.94 -20.25 -14.91
C GLU A 288 2.41 -20.03 -14.57
#